data_11e5ff73a78291337249000305009bd4
#
_entry.id   11e5ff73a78291337249000305009bd4
#
_cell.length_a   1.000
_cell.length_b   1.000
_cell.length_c   1.000
_cell.angle_alpha   90.00
_cell.angle_beta   90.00
_cell.angle_gamma   90.00
#
_symmetry.space_group_name_H-M   'P 1'
#
loop_
_entity.id
_entity.type
_entity.pdbx_description
1 polymer ?
#
loop_
_entity_poly.entity_id
_entity_poly.type
_entity_poly.pdbx_seq_one_letter_code
_entity_poly.pdbx_strand_id
1 'polypeptide(L)'
;MDSICARKLEEKNGNLLPVAPLGCKRGCFVKKALSVVICFVIGFFSNCQTPPISLSPLPSRIDRIEGHASLVITGDQGTARSKFSFLFQLPSRGRIDVSGAIGSVLYRIFIYDGEAYFIVPSKKVYWQGHEEAIIDKFMGFQLNLAEMINLLSGNWDQEDLASKKGLRDWVFAKDQKGRIVSGQRVDLCFEVKSFIEDTPFARLFVFKHPLSTGQVKVLSINLNRPIKPDAFSKKFVEKYQSKTWAEIQELLNHAH
;
A
#
# COMPACT_ATOMS: atom_id res chain seq x y z
N MET A 1 10.55 -23.27 -9.69
CA MET A 1 11.29 -22.00 -9.49
C MET A 1 10.93 -21.49 -8.11
N ASP A 2 11.71 -21.90 -7.11
CA ASP A 2 11.47 -21.47 -5.73
C ASP A 2 11.79 -19.98 -5.60
N SER A 3 10.84 -19.24 -5.04
CA SER A 3 10.91 -17.78 -4.86
C SER A 3 12.20 -17.42 -4.12
N ILE A 4 12.99 -16.50 -4.67
CA ILE A 4 14.22 -15.98 -4.08
C ILE A 4 14.01 -15.49 -2.65
N CYS A 5 12.81 -15.01 -2.32
CA CYS A 5 12.42 -14.60 -0.96
C CYS A 5 12.10 -15.74 0.01
N ALA A 6 11.87 -16.98 -0.44
CA ALA A 6 11.42 -18.08 0.43
C ALA A 6 12.57 -18.77 1.20
N ARG A 7 13.80 -18.77 0.69
CA ARG A 7 14.90 -19.58 1.24
C ARG A 7 15.49 -19.14 2.59
N LYS A 8 15.20 -17.94 3.08
CA LYS A 8 15.87 -17.40 4.29
C LYS A 8 15.02 -17.44 5.57
N LEU A 9 13.79 -17.95 5.54
CA LEU A 9 12.84 -17.87 6.66
C LEU A 9 12.34 -19.22 7.21
N GLU A 10 12.80 -20.36 6.70
CA GLU A 10 12.31 -21.69 7.16
C GLU A 10 12.94 -22.20 8.45
N GLU A 11 13.92 -21.52 9.03
CA GLU A 11 14.73 -22.08 10.15
C GLU A 11 14.24 -21.69 11.56
N LYS A 12 13.06 -21.09 11.76
CA LYS A 12 12.64 -20.62 13.11
C LYS A 12 11.17 -20.77 13.46
N ASN A 13 10.50 -21.91 13.26
CA ASN A 13 9.25 -22.16 13.98
C ASN A 13 8.95 -23.66 14.14
N GLY A 14 9.52 -24.26 15.16
CA GLY A 14 9.06 -25.50 15.76
C GLY A 14 8.15 -25.20 16.94
N ASN A 15 7.07 -25.96 17.06
CA ASN A 15 6.15 -26.13 18.19
C ASN A 15 4.77 -25.46 18.07
N LEU A 16 3.84 -26.23 17.55
CA LEU A 16 2.40 -26.06 17.81
C LEU A 16 1.87 -27.31 18.57
N LEU A 17 1.31 -27.08 19.75
CA LEU A 17 0.62 -28.07 20.58
C LEU A 17 -0.81 -28.33 20.06
N PRO A 18 -1.36 -29.56 20.22
CA PRO A 18 -2.70 -29.90 19.73
C PRO A 18 -3.80 -29.50 20.75
N VAL A 19 -4.88 -28.89 20.24
CA VAL A 19 -6.10 -28.62 21.03
C VAL A 19 -7.10 -29.74 20.80
N ALA A 20 -7.61 -30.30 21.91
CA ALA A 20 -8.58 -31.37 21.97
C ALA A 20 -10.02 -30.88 21.70
N PRO A 21 -10.93 -31.75 21.19
CA PRO A 21 -12.32 -31.37 20.93
C PRO A 21 -13.22 -31.58 22.18
N LEU A 22 -13.96 -30.54 22.54
CA LEU A 22 -15.05 -30.62 23.52
C LEU A 22 -16.35 -31.05 22.84
N GLY A 23 -16.83 -32.20 23.23
CA GLY A 23 -18.16 -32.72 22.85
C GLY A 23 -19.29 -32.02 23.59
N CYS A 24 -20.37 -31.69 22.92
CA CYS A 24 -21.62 -31.33 23.54
C CYS A 24 -22.79 -32.11 22.95
N LYS A 25 -23.53 -32.78 23.84
CA LYS A 25 -24.70 -33.61 23.53
C LYS A 25 -26.01 -32.86 23.78
N ARG A 26 -26.97 -33.08 22.88
CA ARG A 26 -28.44 -33.10 23.03
C ARG A 26 -29.22 -31.79 23.09
N GLY A 27 -30.16 -31.67 22.15
CA GLY A 27 -31.33 -30.80 22.19
C GLY A 27 -32.09 -30.85 20.86
N CYS A 28 -32.93 -31.88 20.69
CA CYS A 28 -33.83 -32.07 19.54
C CYS A 28 -35.15 -31.34 19.81
N PHE A 29 -35.75 -30.76 18.79
CA PHE A 29 -37.04 -30.06 18.68
C PHE A 29 -36.93 -28.53 18.49
N VAL A 30 -36.80 -28.08 17.27
CA VAL A 30 -37.51 -26.99 16.59
C VAL A 30 -37.02 -27.00 15.12
N LYS A 31 -37.38 -27.98 14.34
CA LYS A 31 -36.73 -28.30 13.02
C LYS A 31 -37.40 -27.76 11.78
N LYS A 32 -38.42 -26.88 11.84
CA LYS A 32 -39.06 -26.43 10.57
C LYS A 32 -39.11 -24.90 10.34
N ALA A 33 -39.01 -24.04 11.35
CA ALA A 33 -38.99 -22.58 11.16
C ALA A 33 -37.58 -22.00 11.00
N LEU A 34 -36.56 -22.68 11.53
CA LEU A 34 -35.17 -22.21 11.49
C LEU A 34 -34.51 -22.39 10.11
N SER A 35 -34.99 -23.36 9.31
CA SER A 35 -34.36 -23.67 7.99
C SER A 35 -34.61 -22.59 6.94
N VAL A 36 -35.77 -21.90 6.96
CA VAL A 36 -36.09 -20.84 6.00
C VAL A 36 -35.35 -19.55 6.32
N VAL A 37 -35.17 -19.24 7.59
CA VAL A 37 -34.42 -18.03 8.02
C VAL A 37 -32.94 -18.18 7.73
N ILE A 38 -32.35 -19.37 7.88
CA ILE A 38 -30.92 -19.62 7.58
C ILE A 38 -30.64 -19.50 6.07
N CYS A 39 -31.55 -19.98 5.18
CA CYS A 39 -31.38 -19.80 3.74
C CYS A 39 -31.48 -18.35 3.30
N PHE A 40 -32.30 -17.53 3.97
CA PHE A 40 -32.39 -16.09 3.67
C PHE A 40 -31.13 -15.32 4.11
N VAL A 41 -30.55 -15.67 5.26
CA VAL A 41 -29.33 -15.03 5.78
C VAL A 41 -28.11 -15.41 4.94
N ILE A 42 -28.00 -16.65 4.45
CA ILE A 42 -26.89 -17.07 3.59
C ILE A 42 -26.95 -16.40 2.21
N GLY A 43 -28.14 -16.07 1.68
CA GLY A 43 -28.31 -15.36 0.42
C GLY A 43 -27.79 -13.90 0.44
N PHE A 44 -27.75 -13.24 1.59
CA PHE A 44 -27.26 -11.86 1.70
C PHE A 44 -25.75 -11.73 1.89
N PHE A 45 -25.02 -12.80 2.21
CA PHE A 45 -23.55 -12.77 2.32
C PHE A 45 -22.81 -13.06 1.01
N SER A 46 -23.54 -13.36 -0.06
CA SER A 46 -22.96 -13.59 -1.37
C SER A 46 -22.80 -12.24 -2.10
N ASN A 47 -21.55 -11.84 -2.34
CA ASN A 47 -21.13 -10.80 -3.29
C ASN A 47 -20.82 -9.38 -2.77
N CYS A 48 -20.03 -9.22 -1.72
CA CYS A 48 -19.12 -8.07 -1.66
C CYS A 48 -17.85 -8.35 -2.50
N GLN A 49 -18.00 -8.71 -3.75
CA GLN A 49 -16.86 -8.73 -4.67
C GLN A 49 -16.52 -7.28 -5.01
N THR A 50 -15.32 -6.86 -4.65
CA THR A 50 -14.78 -5.59 -5.15
C THR A 50 -14.83 -5.62 -6.68
N PRO A 51 -15.48 -4.64 -7.33
CA PRO A 51 -15.61 -4.67 -8.79
C PRO A 51 -14.23 -4.81 -9.45
N PRO A 52 -14.13 -5.53 -10.57
CA PRO A 52 -12.87 -5.64 -11.28
C PRO A 52 -12.38 -4.25 -11.70
N ILE A 53 -11.09 -4.00 -11.53
CA ILE A 53 -10.45 -2.78 -12.04
C ILE A 53 -10.09 -3.07 -13.49
N SER A 54 -10.64 -2.28 -14.43
CA SER A 54 -10.25 -2.35 -15.84
C SER A 54 -9.44 -1.14 -16.24
N LEU A 55 -8.29 -1.36 -16.89
CA LEU A 55 -7.40 -0.34 -17.44
C LEU A 55 -7.27 -0.42 -18.96
N SER A 56 -8.14 -1.17 -19.60
CA SER A 56 -8.11 -1.34 -21.06
C SER A 56 -8.96 -0.26 -21.77
N PRO A 57 -8.46 0.39 -22.84
CA PRO A 57 -7.09 0.30 -23.35
C PRO A 57 -6.10 1.12 -22.49
N LEU A 58 -4.86 0.63 -22.38
CA LEU A 58 -3.79 1.39 -21.75
C LEU A 58 -3.39 2.58 -22.64
N PRO A 59 -3.19 3.78 -22.08
CA PRO A 59 -2.67 4.91 -22.84
C PRO A 59 -1.21 4.65 -23.28
N SER A 60 -0.81 5.18 -24.43
CA SER A 60 0.55 5.04 -24.95
C SER A 60 1.60 5.73 -24.06
N ARG A 61 1.19 6.77 -23.32
CA ARG A 61 2.00 7.46 -22.35
C ARG A 61 1.21 7.69 -21.06
N ILE A 62 1.85 7.44 -19.94
CA ILE A 62 1.29 7.66 -18.62
C ILE A 62 1.98 8.86 -17.98
N ASP A 63 1.26 9.97 -17.87
CA ASP A 63 1.73 11.19 -17.22
C ASP A 63 1.21 11.30 -15.78
N ARG A 64 0.09 10.59 -15.48
CA ARG A 64 -0.59 10.65 -14.18
C ARG A 64 -1.17 9.32 -13.80
N ILE A 65 -1.07 9.01 -12.51
CA ILE A 65 -1.66 7.82 -11.90
C ILE A 65 -2.38 8.28 -10.63
N GLU A 66 -3.66 7.98 -10.51
CA GLU A 66 -4.43 8.24 -9.29
C GLU A 66 -5.21 7.02 -8.87
N GLY A 67 -5.51 6.90 -7.58
CA GLY A 67 -6.30 5.78 -7.11
C GLY A 67 -6.43 5.69 -5.60
N HIS A 68 -6.94 4.55 -5.18
CA HIS A 68 -7.07 4.19 -3.76
C HIS A 68 -6.41 2.84 -3.52
N ALA A 69 -5.81 2.69 -2.36
CA ALA A 69 -5.22 1.45 -1.92
C ALA A 69 -5.43 1.23 -0.41
N SER A 70 -5.25 -0.01 0.01
CA SER A 70 -5.14 -0.37 1.41
C SER A 70 -3.75 -0.92 1.69
N LEU A 71 -3.23 -0.60 2.89
CA LEU A 71 -1.95 -1.03 3.40
C LEU A 71 -2.17 -1.80 4.70
N VAL A 72 -1.53 -2.94 4.82
CA VAL A 72 -1.37 -3.68 6.07
C VAL A 72 0.10 -3.83 6.32
N ILE A 73 0.58 -3.37 7.48
CA ILE A 73 1.97 -3.53 7.92
C ILE A 73 1.97 -4.32 9.20
N THR A 74 2.85 -5.30 9.31
CA THR A 74 3.10 -6.09 10.51
C THR A 74 4.57 -5.98 10.87
N GLY A 75 4.87 -5.57 12.08
CA GLY A 75 6.20 -5.47 12.66
C GLY A 75 6.17 -5.83 14.14
N ASP A 76 7.25 -5.58 14.86
CA ASP A 76 7.40 -5.92 16.28
C ASP A 76 6.35 -5.26 17.18
N GLN A 77 5.84 -4.10 16.78
CA GLN A 77 4.80 -3.35 17.51
C GLN A 77 3.37 -3.80 17.17
N GLY A 78 3.20 -4.85 16.36
CA GLY A 78 1.90 -5.37 15.95
C GLY A 78 1.54 -5.09 14.50
N THR A 79 0.23 -5.10 14.22
CA THR A 79 -0.30 -4.90 12.86
C THR A 79 -1.07 -3.60 12.76
N ALA A 80 -0.65 -2.74 11.83
CA ALA A 80 -1.36 -1.52 11.46
C ALA A 80 -2.08 -1.70 10.11
N ARG A 81 -3.26 -1.09 9.98
CA ARG A 81 -4.07 -1.10 8.75
C ARG A 81 -4.50 0.31 8.41
N SER A 82 -4.34 0.69 7.14
CA SER A 82 -4.77 1.99 6.65
C SER A 82 -5.34 1.90 5.24
N LYS A 83 -6.18 2.88 4.89
CA LYS A 83 -6.60 3.16 3.52
C LYS A 83 -6.02 4.50 3.10
N PHE A 84 -5.61 4.61 1.87
CA PHE A 84 -5.07 5.86 1.36
C PHE A 84 -5.49 6.07 -0.10
N SER A 85 -5.60 7.33 -0.49
CA SER A 85 -5.63 7.73 -1.89
C SER A 85 -4.24 8.20 -2.31
N PHE A 86 -3.91 7.99 -3.57
CA PHE A 86 -2.66 8.45 -4.15
C PHE A 86 -2.92 9.19 -5.46
N LEU A 87 -2.09 10.17 -5.73
CA LEU A 87 -2.05 10.92 -6.97
C LEU A 87 -0.58 11.17 -7.31
N PHE A 88 -0.13 10.62 -8.41
CA PHE A 88 1.21 10.81 -8.94
C PHE A 88 1.15 11.55 -10.26
N GLN A 89 1.94 12.58 -10.40
CA GLN A 89 2.20 13.28 -11.65
C GLN A 89 3.67 13.08 -11.97
N LEU A 90 3.91 12.29 -13.00
CA LEU A 90 5.24 11.91 -13.40
C LEU A 90 6.01 13.12 -13.97
N PRO A 91 7.33 13.20 -13.76
CA PRO A 91 8.13 12.20 -13.04
C PRO A 91 8.28 12.48 -11.53
N SER A 92 7.92 13.67 -11.01
CA SER A 92 8.51 14.16 -9.76
C SER A 92 7.51 14.64 -8.70
N ARG A 93 6.19 14.47 -8.92
CA ARG A 93 5.17 14.93 -7.98
C ARG A 93 4.31 13.79 -7.48
N GLY A 94 4.15 13.71 -6.15
CA GLY A 94 3.33 12.72 -5.49
C GLY A 94 2.49 13.33 -4.37
N ARG A 95 1.28 12.79 -4.19
CA ARG A 95 0.41 13.08 -3.05
C ARG A 95 -0.21 11.78 -2.58
N ILE A 96 -0.12 11.53 -1.29
CA ILE A 96 -0.73 10.39 -0.62
C ILE A 96 -1.56 10.94 0.53
N ASP A 97 -2.87 10.68 0.54
CA ASP A 97 -3.78 11.06 1.63
C ASP A 97 -4.19 9.79 2.39
N VAL A 98 -3.77 9.68 3.63
CA VAL A 98 -4.16 8.56 4.50
C VAL A 98 -5.44 8.92 5.25
N SER A 99 -6.44 8.06 5.15
CA SER A 99 -7.78 8.27 5.66
C SER A 99 -8.03 7.52 6.95
N GLY A 100 -8.73 8.17 7.87
CA GLY A 100 -9.29 7.55 9.06
C GLY A 100 -10.57 6.75 8.78
N ALA A 101 -11.12 6.15 9.82
CA ALA A 101 -12.30 5.28 9.75
C ALA A 101 -13.54 5.98 9.12
N ILE A 102 -13.71 7.27 9.35
CA ILE A 102 -14.85 8.08 8.85
C ILE A 102 -14.51 8.81 7.54
N GLY A 103 -13.40 8.45 6.86
CA GLY A 103 -13.02 9.04 5.58
C GLY A 103 -12.33 10.42 5.66
N SER A 104 -12.13 10.98 6.85
CA SER A 104 -11.35 12.20 7.03
C SER A 104 -9.87 11.93 6.77
N VAL A 105 -9.15 12.91 6.19
CA VAL A 105 -7.70 12.80 6.00
C VAL A 105 -7.02 12.98 7.36
N LEU A 106 -6.37 11.93 7.84
CA LEU A 106 -5.58 11.94 9.07
C LEU A 106 -4.25 12.66 8.84
N TYR A 107 -3.56 12.24 7.80
CA TYR A 107 -2.32 12.88 7.37
C TYR A 107 -2.16 12.79 5.85
N ARG A 108 -1.33 13.68 5.34
CA ARG A 108 -1.04 13.81 3.92
C ARG A 108 0.45 13.88 3.71
N ILE A 109 0.92 13.17 2.71
CA ILE A 109 2.29 13.25 2.22
C ILE A 109 2.25 13.94 0.86
N PHE A 110 3.05 14.98 0.71
CA PHE A 110 3.40 15.54 -0.58
C PHE A 110 4.86 15.24 -0.90
N ILE A 111 5.10 14.88 -2.16
CA ILE A 111 6.44 14.77 -2.73
C ILE A 111 6.49 15.72 -3.91
N TYR A 112 7.51 16.53 -3.96
CA TYR A 112 7.68 17.55 -4.97
C TYR A 112 9.17 17.77 -5.26
N ASP A 113 9.62 17.30 -6.42
CA ASP A 113 11.00 17.48 -6.90
C ASP A 113 12.07 17.05 -5.87
N GLY A 114 11.90 15.86 -5.25
CA GLY A 114 12.82 15.28 -4.26
C GLY A 114 12.60 15.74 -2.81
N GLU A 115 11.75 16.74 -2.58
CA GLU A 115 11.31 17.14 -1.25
C GLU A 115 10.03 16.41 -0.83
N ALA A 116 9.90 16.10 0.44
CA ALA A 116 8.68 15.55 1.03
C ALA A 116 8.16 16.43 2.16
N TYR A 117 6.83 16.52 2.24
CA TYR A 117 6.10 17.18 3.31
C TYR A 117 5.14 16.20 3.94
N PHE A 118 5.24 15.99 5.24
CA PHE A 118 4.26 15.26 6.01
C PHE A 118 3.37 16.24 6.76
N ILE A 119 2.08 16.18 6.53
CA ILE A 119 1.11 17.17 7.00
C ILE A 119 0.09 16.47 7.89
N VAL A 120 -0.20 17.06 9.05
CA VAL A 120 -1.30 16.67 9.95
C VAL A 120 -2.35 17.79 9.92
N PRO A 121 -3.37 17.68 9.03
CA PRO A 121 -4.31 18.79 8.78
C PRO A 121 -5.10 19.21 10.02
N SER A 122 -5.51 18.25 10.87
CA SER A 122 -6.27 18.50 12.11
C SER A 122 -5.50 19.34 13.13
N LYS A 123 -4.16 19.29 13.11
CA LYS A 123 -3.28 20.04 14.02
C LYS A 123 -2.65 21.26 13.35
N LYS A 124 -2.87 21.44 12.03
CA LYS A 124 -2.25 22.51 11.23
C LYS A 124 -0.73 22.57 11.36
N VAL A 125 -0.09 21.39 11.32
CA VAL A 125 1.36 21.25 11.37
C VAL A 125 1.87 20.46 10.19
N TYR A 126 3.15 20.67 9.85
CA TYR A 126 3.85 19.87 8.85
C TYR A 126 5.32 19.67 9.23
N TRP A 127 5.88 18.58 8.72
CA TRP A 127 7.31 18.31 8.65
C TRP A 127 7.77 18.37 7.20
N GLN A 128 9.01 18.80 6.97
CA GLN A 128 9.65 18.82 5.66
C GLN A 128 10.99 18.09 5.71
N GLY A 129 11.30 17.34 4.63
CA GLY A 129 12.56 16.64 4.47
C GLY A 129 12.73 16.07 3.06
N HIS A 130 13.67 15.15 2.88
CA HIS A 130 13.85 14.43 1.61
C HIS A 130 12.79 13.34 1.43
N GLU A 131 12.43 13.04 0.16
CA GLU A 131 11.39 12.06 -0.15
C GLU A 131 11.68 10.66 0.39
N GLU A 132 12.94 10.21 0.32
CA GLU A 132 13.35 8.90 0.84
C GLU A 132 13.17 8.79 2.35
N ALA A 133 13.39 9.89 3.08
CA ALA A 133 13.26 9.91 4.53
C ALA A 133 11.81 9.74 5.00
N ILE A 134 10.81 10.17 4.23
CA ILE A 134 9.41 10.05 4.66
C ILE A 134 8.95 8.59 4.65
N ILE A 135 9.34 7.82 3.64
CA ILE A 135 8.99 6.40 3.55
C ILE A 135 9.71 5.60 4.64
N ASP A 136 11.00 5.87 4.85
CA ASP A 136 11.79 5.23 5.92
C ASP A 136 11.14 5.39 7.30
N LYS A 137 10.62 6.58 7.62
CA LYS A 137 9.95 6.86 8.90
C LYS A 137 8.67 6.02 9.14
N PHE A 138 8.00 5.58 8.10
CA PHE A 138 6.77 4.79 8.21
C PHE A 138 6.95 3.30 7.97
N MET A 139 7.88 2.95 7.10
CA MET A 139 8.04 1.59 6.60
C MET A 139 9.30 0.91 7.15
N GLY A 140 10.24 1.71 7.69
CA GLY A 140 11.55 1.23 8.14
C GLY A 140 12.53 0.92 7.01
N PHE A 141 12.21 1.34 5.78
CA PHE A 141 13.07 1.22 4.60
C PHE A 141 12.87 2.37 3.62
N GLN A 142 13.89 2.66 2.83
CA GLN A 142 13.87 3.79 1.90
C GLN A 142 13.24 3.38 0.56
N LEU A 143 12.32 4.22 0.09
CA LEU A 143 11.80 4.21 -1.29
C LEU A 143 11.65 5.65 -1.76
N ASN A 144 12.05 5.93 -2.98
CA ASN A 144 11.75 7.19 -3.63
C ASN A 144 10.44 7.13 -4.43
N LEU A 145 9.98 8.27 -4.92
CA LEU A 145 8.73 8.37 -5.67
C LEU A 145 8.75 7.52 -6.95
N ALA A 146 9.87 7.52 -7.68
CA ALA A 146 10.01 6.75 -8.91
C ALA A 146 9.89 5.24 -8.63
N GLU A 147 10.51 4.74 -7.56
CA GLU A 147 10.39 3.35 -7.14
C GLU A 147 8.95 3.00 -6.75
N MET A 148 8.23 3.88 -6.04
CA MET A 148 6.82 3.67 -5.70
C MET A 148 5.94 3.59 -6.95
N ILE A 149 6.18 4.47 -7.93
CA ILE A 149 5.48 4.46 -9.22
C ILE A 149 5.77 3.18 -9.98
N ASN A 150 7.03 2.75 -10.02
CA ASN A 150 7.46 1.53 -10.71
C ASN A 150 6.89 0.26 -10.05
N LEU A 151 6.85 0.19 -8.72
CA LEU A 151 6.17 -0.89 -7.98
C LEU A 151 4.69 -1.00 -8.35
N LEU A 152 4.02 0.15 -8.53
CA LEU A 152 2.61 0.18 -8.87
C LEU A 152 2.36 -0.14 -10.35
N SER A 153 3.12 0.48 -11.25
CA SER A 153 2.91 0.38 -12.70
C SER A 153 3.57 -0.85 -13.34
N GLY A 154 4.49 -1.49 -12.63
CA GLY A 154 5.32 -2.56 -13.18
C GLY A 154 6.33 -2.10 -14.24
N ASN A 155 6.49 -0.79 -14.42
CA ASN A 155 7.29 -0.21 -15.49
C ASN A 155 8.67 0.22 -14.97
N TRP A 156 9.57 -0.75 -14.87
CA TRP A 156 10.93 -0.56 -14.37
C TRP A 156 11.96 -0.25 -15.48
N ASP A 157 11.55 -0.41 -16.75
CA ASP A 157 12.46 -0.26 -17.92
C ASP A 157 12.45 1.17 -18.49
N GLN A 158 11.62 2.09 -17.98
CA GLN A 158 11.60 3.48 -18.44
C GLN A 158 12.78 4.26 -17.86
N GLU A 159 13.78 4.53 -18.71
CA GLU A 159 14.95 5.34 -18.36
C GLU A 159 14.60 6.77 -17.88
N ASP A 160 13.44 7.29 -18.30
CA ASP A 160 12.98 8.65 -17.98
C ASP A 160 12.42 8.81 -16.53
N LEU A 161 11.98 7.71 -15.89
CA LEU A 161 11.46 7.72 -14.53
C LEU A 161 12.52 7.46 -13.48
N ALA A 162 13.65 6.95 -13.89
CA ALA A 162 14.74 6.61 -13.02
C ALA A 162 15.75 7.76 -12.98
N SER A 163 15.76 8.51 -11.91
CA SER A 163 17.06 9.03 -11.50
C SER A 163 17.96 7.80 -11.36
N LYS A 164 18.99 7.70 -12.20
CA LYS A 164 19.90 6.54 -12.35
C LYS A 164 20.48 5.97 -11.05
N LYS A 165 20.18 6.59 -9.90
CA LYS A 165 20.72 6.28 -8.58
C LYS A 165 19.94 5.20 -7.82
N GLY A 166 18.63 5.09 -7.98
CA GLY A 166 17.78 4.16 -7.20
C GLY A 166 17.55 2.78 -7.83
N LEU A 167 17.62 2.66 -9.17
CA LEU A 167 17.35 1.38 -9.86
C LEU A 167 18.54 0.43 -9.92
N ARG A 168 19.76 0.92 -9.65
CA ARG A 168 21.00 0.14 -9.86
C ARG A 168 21.14 -1.09 -8.96
N ASP A 169 20.42 -1.11 -7.84
CA ASP A 169 20.59 -2.12 -6.82
C ASP A 169 19.47 -3.17 -6.79
N TRP A 170 18.48 -3.05 -7.68
CA TRP A 170 17.38 -3.99 -7.75
C TRP A 170 17.69 -5.20 -8.64
N VAL A 171 17.42 -6.40 -8.12
CA VAL A 171 17.42 -7.66 -8.88
C VAL A 171 15.96 -8.08 -9.06
N PHE A 172 15.51 -8.24 -10.31
CA PHE A 172 14.12 -8.56 -10.64
C PHE A 172 13.96 -9.98 -11.19
N ALA A 173 12.81 -10.60 -10.89
CA ALA A 173 12.30 -11.76 -11.61
C ALA A 173 11.09 -11.36 -12.45
N LYS A 174 11.01 -11.91 -13.68
CA LYS A 174 9.92 -11.68 -14.63
C LYS A 174 9.14 -12.97 -14.89
N ASP A 175 7.84 -12.84 -15.16
CA ASP A 175 7.01 -13.95 -15.62
C ASP A 175 7.18 -14.19 -17.13
N GLN A 176 6.45 -15.17 -17.66
CA GLN A 176 6.46 -15.52 -19.09
C GLN A 176 5.96 -14.38 -20.00
N LYS A 177 5.18 -13.44 -19.46
CA LYS A 177 4.67 -12.24 -20.18
C LYS A 177 5.66 -11.05 -20.05
N GLY A 178 6.82 -11.23 -19.42
CA GLY A 178 7.82 -10.19 -19.19
C GLY A 178 7.50 -9.21 -18.05
N ARG A 179 6.41 -9.46 -17.27
CA ARG A 179 6.03 -8.61 -16.14
C ARG A 179 6.89 -8.94 -14.92
N ILE A 180 7.28 -7.91 -14.18
CA ILE A 180 8.04 -8.11 -12.94
C ILE A 180 7.14 -8.68 -11.86
N VAL A 181 7.45 -9.89 -11.40
CA VAL A 181 6.73 -10.61 -10.35
C VAL A 181 7.38 -10.48 -8.98
N SER A 182 8.66 -10.17 -8.93
CA SER A 182 9.37 -9.89 -7.67
C SER A 182 10.60 -9.05 -7.91
N GLY A 183 11.06 -8.40 -6.85
CA GLY A 183 12.33 -7.67 -6.83
C GLY A 183 12.97 -7.72 -5.46
N GLN A 184 14.29 -7.61 -5.44
CA GLN A 184 15.09 -7.59 -4.22
C GLN A 184 16.16 -6.52 -4.31
N ARG A 185 16.34 -5.77 -3.21
CA ARG A 185 17.42 -4.82 -3.00
C ARG A 185 17.88 -4.93 -1.54
N VAL A 186 19.17 -5.24 -1.33
CA VAL A 186 19.76 -5.42 0.01
C VAL A 186 18.86 -6.26 0.92
N ASP A 187 18.09 -5.63 1.79
CA ASP A 187 17.20 -6.22 2.79
C ASP A 187 15.71 -6.07 2.47
N LEU A 188 15.37 -5.34 1.41
CA LEU A 188 13.99 -5.16 0.96
C LEU A 188 13.66 -6.10 -0.21
N CYS A 189 12.64 -6.92 -0.04
CA CYS A 189 12.06 -7.74 -1.10
C CYS A 189 10.60 -7.35 -1.33
N PHE A 190 10.15 -7.43 -2.58
CA PHE A 190 8.72 -7.42 -2.88
C PHE A 190 8.31 -8.57 -3.80
N GLU A 191 7.05 -8.94 -3.74
CA GLU A 191 6.43 -9.95 -4.59
C GLU A 191 5.05 -9.48 -5.03
N VAL A 192 4.77 -9.48 -6.34
CA VAL A 192 3.45 -9.18 -6.90
C VAL A 192 2.61 -10.44 -6.86
N LYS A 193 1.56 -10.44 -6.04
CA LYS A 193 0.65 -11.58 -5.87
C LYS A 193 -0.47 -11.62 -6.91
N SER A 194 -0.86 -10.46 -7.44
CA SER A 194 -1.80 -10.37 -8.55
C SER A 194 -1.65 -9.07 -9.31
N PHE A 195 -2.01 -9.08 -10.58
CA PHE A 195 -2.03 -7.94 -11.47
C PHE A 195 -3.46 -7.47 -11.74
N ILE A 196 -3.60 -6.25 -12.24
CA ILE A 196 -4.86 -5.72 -12.76
C ILE A 196 -5.02 -6.26 -14.18
N GLU A 197 -5.90 -7.25 -14.35
CA GLU A 197 -6.15 -7.94 -15.62
C GLU A 197 -4.86 -8.26 -16.41
N ASP A 198 -4.83 -7.97 -17.71
CA ASP A 198 -3.68 -8.23 -18.59
C ASP A 198 -2.66 -7.07 -18.61
N THR A 199 -2.65 -6.24 -17.59
CA THR A 199 -1.73 -5.10 -17.48
C THR A 199 -0.50 -5.44 -16.64
N PRO A 200 0.59 -4.65 -16.71
CA PRO A 200 1.72 -4.77 -15.80
C PRO A 200 1.44 -4.17 -14.40
N PHE A 201 0.30 -3.48 -14.21
CA PHE A 201 -0.05 -2.85 -12.94
C PHE A 201 -0.29 -3.87 -11.85
N ALA A 202 0.40 -3.73 -10.72
CA ALA A 202 0.21 -4.56 -9.55
C ALA A 202 -1.15 -4.26 -8.89
N ARG A 203 -1.99 -5.29 -8.66
CA ARG A 203 -3.20 -5.21 -7.85
C ARG A 203 -2.92 -5.51 -6.39
N LEU A 204 -2.06 -6.47 -6.14
CA LEU A 204 -1.66 -6.89 -4.81
C LEU A 204 -0.18 -7.21 -4.81
N PHE A 205 0.57 -6.54 -3.96
CA PHE A 205 1.97 -6.86 -3.72
C PHE A 205 2.28 -6.90 -2.22
N VAL A 206 3.23 -7.74 -1.88
CA VAL A 206 3.74 -7.95 -0.52
C VAL A 206 5.19 -7.50 -0.50
N PHE A 207 5.60 -6.80 0.51
CA PHE A 207 7.01 -6.49 0.76
C PHE A 207 7.47 -7.11 2.07
N LYS A 208 8.76 -7.39 2.15
CA LYS A 208 9.43 -7.96 3.31
C LYS A 208 10.72 -7.20 3.57
N HIS A 209 10.89 -6.77 4.79
CA HIS A 209 12.07 -6.14 5.34
C HIS A 209 12.36 -6.78 6.72
N PRO A 210 13.60 -6.82 7.24
CA PRO A 210 13.90 -7.41 8.54
C PRO A 210 13.04 -6.90 9.69
N LEU A 211 12.63 -5.62 9.66
CA LEU A 211 11.83 -4.98 10.72
C LEU A 211 10.32 -5.06 10.47
N SER A 212 9.86 -5.37 9.26
CA SER A 212 8.44 -5.33 8.93
C SER A 212 8.10 -6.15 7.69
N THR A 213 6.87 -6.61 7.65
CA THR A 213 6.25 -7.15 6.43
C THR A 213 5.01 -6.34 6.13
N GLY A 214 4.71 -6.16 4.85
CA GLY A 214 3.52 -5.39 4.49
C GLY A 214 2.88 -5.89 3.22
N GLN A 215 1.62 -5.49 3.06
CA GLN A 215 0.81 -5.81 1.90
C GLN A 215 0.09 -4.55 1.44
N VAL A 216 0.21 -4.25 0.15
CA VAL A 216 -0.54 -3.18 -0.50
C VAL A 216 -1.52 -3.80 -1.49
N LYS A 217 -2.81 -3.45 -1.35
CA LYS A 217 -3.88 -3.83 -2.28
C LYS A 217 -4.45 -2.59 -2.93
N VAL A 218 -4.30 -2.48 -4.24
CA VAL A 218 -4.92 -1.43 -5.06
C VAL A 218 -6.42 -1.71 -5.15
N LEU A 219 -7.22 -0.74 -4.75
CA LEU A 219 -8.69 -0.81 -4.72
C LEU A 219 -9.30 -0.16 -5.97
N SER A 220 -8.70 0.94 -6.43
CA SER A 220 -9.03 1.59 -7.70
C SER A 220 -7.80 2.30 -8.25
N ILE A 221 -7.73 2.45 -9.57
CA ILE A 221 -6.68 3.18 -10.26
C ILE A 221 -7.24 3.80 -11.53
N ASN A 222 -6.79 5.00 -11.86
CA ASN A 222 -7.11 5.72 -13.08
C ASN A 222 -5.84 6.32 -13.65
N LEU A 223 -5.76 6.39 -14.96
CA LEU A 223 -4.62 6.93 -15.69
C LEU A 223 -5.02 8.22 -16.41
N ASN A 224 -4.11 9.18 -16.41
CA ASN A 224 -4.19 10.44 -17.18
C ASN A 224 -5.47 11.28 -16.96
N ARG A 225 -6.19 11.10 -15.86
CA ARG A 225 -7.33 11.95 -15.53
C ARG A 225 -6.89 13.40 -15.29
N PRO A 226 -7.70 14.39 -15.72
CA PRO A 226 -7.46 15.78 -15.36
C PRO A 226 -7.39 15.96 -13.85
N ILE A 227 -6.38 16.67 -13.36
CA ILE A 227 -6.23 17.01 -11.94
C ILE A 227 -6.62 18.45 -11.70
N LYS A 228 -7.10 18.74 -10.48
CA LYS A 228 -7.38 20.11 -10.07
C LYS A 228 -6.11 20.93 -10.06
N PRO A 229 -6.13 22.21 -10.48
CA PRO A 229 -4.93 23.06 -10.53
C PRO A 229 -4.18 23.18 -9.19
N ASP A 230 -4.92 23.05 -8.07
CA ASP A 230 -4.39 23.16 -6.71
C ASP A 230 -4.01 21.83 -6.07
N ALA A 231 -4.08 20.71 -6.81
CA ALA A 231 -3.83 19.37 -6.27
C ALA A 231 -2.46 19.22 -5.62
N PHE A 232 -1.45 19.95 -6.13
CA PHE A 232 -0.09 19.99 -5.62
C PHE A 232 0.30 21.36 -5.02
N SER A 233 -0.68 22.17 -4.59
CA SER A 233 -0.43 23.47 -4.02
C SER A 233 0.27 23.36 -2.65
N LYS A 234 1.36 24.11 -2.48
CA LYS A 234 2.09 24.25 -1.20
C LYS A 234 1.52 25.35 -0.30
N LYS A 235 0.32 25.89 -0.55
CA LYS A 235 -0.31 26.98 0.26
C LYS A 235 -0.47 26.63 1.75
N PHE A 236 -0.38 25.35 2.13
CA PHE A 236 -0.40 24.96 3.54
C PHE A 236 0.86 25.47 4.29
N VAL A 237 2.01 25.63 3.63
CA VAL A 237 3.25 26.12 4.25
C VAL A 237 3.03 27.50 4.88
N GLU A 238 2.19 28.35 4.27
CA GLU A 238 1.86 29.69 4.79
C GLU A 238 0.92 29.67 6.01
N LYS A 239 0.18 28.57 6.18
CA LYS A 239 -0.92 28.46 7.16
C LYS A 239 -0.64 27.50 8.29
N TYR A 240 0.36 26.63 8.14
CA TYR A 240 0.65 25.56 9.08
C TYR A 240 2.03 25.78 9.69
N GLN A 241 2.20 25.32 10.92
CA GLN A 241 3.45 25.42 11.65
C GLN A 241 4.41 24.29 11.23
N SER A 242 5.64 24.65 10.88
CA SER A 242 6.71 23.66 10.69
C SER A 242 7.12 23.03 12.03
N LYS A 243 7.32 21.72 12.04
CA LYS A 243 7.69 20.91 13.19
C LYS A 243 8.82 19.96 12.84
N THR A 244 9.62 19.60 13.84
CA THR A 244 10.59 18.51 13.75
C THR A 244 9.86 17.16 13.66
N TRP A 245 10.55 16.12 13.19
CA TRP A 245 9.94 14.80 13.15
C TRP A 245 9.61 14.26 14.55
N ALA A 246 10.43 14.53 15.55
CA ALA A 246 10.17 14.12 16.93
C ALA A 246 8.86 14.72 17.48
N GLU A 247 8.62 16.02 17.25
CA GLU A 247 7.35 16.67 17.63
C GLU A 247 6.15 16.08 16.88
N ILE A 248 6.31 15.72 15.59
CA ILE A 248 5.24 15.04 14.83
C ILE A 248 4.94 13.67 15.43
N GLN A 249 5.96 12.87 15.77
CA GLN A 249 5.78 11.56 16.40
C GLN A 249 5.04 11.66 17.74
N GLU A 250 5.40 12.64 18.56
CA GLU A 250 4.72 12.91 19.83
C GLU A 250 3.24 13.21 19.61
N LEU A 251 2.91 14.09 18.64
CA LEU A 251 1.53 14.41 18.29
C LEU A 251 0.73 13.20 17.78
N LEU A 252 1.37 12.28 17.05
CA LEU A 252 0.73 11.05 16.56
C LEU A 252 0.48 10.04 17.68
N ASN A 253 1.41 9.91 18.64
CA ASN A 253 1.29 8.99 19.79
C ASN A 253 0.19 9.42 20.78
N HIS A 254 -0.07 10.72 20.90
CA HIS A 254 -1.13 11.26 21.77
C HIS A 254 -2.52 11.31 21.10
N ALA A 255 -2.65 10.88 19.85
CA ALA A 255 -3.92 10.90 19.10
C ALA A 255 -4.72 9.58 19.19
N HIS A 256 -4.24 8.61 20.00
CA HIS A 256 -4.88 7.30 20.21
C HIS A 256 -5.53 7.19 21.59
#